data_4c59030e2cea5bb15aff17afcd2db6b2
#
_entry.id   4c59030e2cea5bb15aff17afcd2db6b2
#
_cell.length_a   1.000
_cell.length_b   1.000
_cell.length_c   1.000
_cell.angle_alpha   90.00
_cell.angle_beta   90.00
_cell.angle_gamma   90.00
#
_symmetry.space_group_name_H-M   'P 1'
#
loop_
_entity.id
_entity.type
_entity.pdbx_description
1 polymer ?
#
loop_
_entity_poly.entity_id
_entity_poly.type
_entity_poly.pdbx_seq_one_letter_code
_entity_poly.pdbx_strand_id
1 'polypeptide(L)'
;MSPTETTFGKVKFRVAGREFTLRQRTAGKFAPWYLVGTINGKRFNHALGTNEAETAKHVARVKFIQPALDQEWGLVAANKKRKHWASVGELIKAWESFDLGGGERHRHAAAQALRLVLRRAGVADPDAASAGLLTGDTVVDYFAFVVRLAEQQSAQKSQKSAARVKRSGASMFNQAKSVLQPAALYHYKKNELPVPDLTEFLGAARMMRRKILKGSEVVYEPPNWPLIDAVVKAWPLLENWNEFAAVGLELAFGLRKGEVAQAQWDWFVVSNGAWRCSGEADVKNQSGTLEVPALNPFWSTFWDRATAEGAQQRGPTVLQGSDTERSSTTFRRVSAWLRSLGWAKQKTNHALRAYAGAEVALNFGLHEAQAWCRHDSAGTTEKYYTRQWREASSNRAGRVSWARVGEVGGS
;
A
#
# COMPACT_ATOMS: atom_id res chain seq x y z
N MET A 1 10.76 -59.67 19.32
CA MET A 1 11.66 -58.49 19.24
C MET A 1 10.95 -57.40 18.42
N SER A 2 10.48 -56.32 19.08
CA SER A 2 9.89 -55.19 18.36
C SER A 2 10.99 -54.37 17.67
N PRO A 3 10.86 -54.01 16.38
CA PRO A 3 11.85 -53.20 15.72
C PRO A 3 11.98 -51.83 16.38
N THR A 4 13.17 -51.49 16.84
CA THR A 4 13.54 -50.16 17.30
C THR A 4 13.34 -49.16 16.17
N GLU A 5 12.25 -48.38 16.23
CA GLU A 5 11.99 -47.28 15.30
C GLU A 5 13.12 -46.26 15.40
N THR A 6 14.00 -46.23 14.44
CA THR A 6 15.04 -45.19 14.30
C THR A 6 14.35 -43.85 13.98
N THR A 7 14.34 -42.93 14.94
CA THR A 7 13.69 -41.63 14.79
C THR A 7 14.67 -40.64 14.19
N PHE A 8 14.47 -40.18 12.97
CA PHE A 8 15.41 -39.32 12.21
C PHE A 8 15.25 -37.83 12.50
N GLY A 9 14.09 -37.35 12.88
CA GLY A 9 13.85 -35.98 13.29
C GLY A 9 12.89 -35.93 14.47
N LYS A 10 13.22 -35.12 15.47
CA LYS A 10 12.37 -34.92 16.66
C LYS A 10 12.32 -33.45 17.03
N VAL A 11 11.12 -32.87 17.06
CA VAL A 11 10.88 -31.50 17.48
C VAL A 11 9.85 -31.48 18.57
N LYS A 12 10.18 -30.87 19.72
CA LYS A 12 9.25 -30.66 20.83
C LYS A 12 8.68 -29.24 20.76
N PHE A 13 7.41 -29.10 21.11
CA PHE A 13 6.74 -27.82 21.20
C PHE A 13 5.64 -27.87 22.27
N ARG A 14 5.20 -26.71 22.75
CA ARG A 14 4.19 -26.64 23.83
C ARG A 14 2.92 -25.97 23.32
N VAL A 15 1.79 -26.50 23.71
CA VAL A 15 0.45 -25.93 23.53
C VAL A 15 -0.27 -25.98 24.88
N ALA A 16 -0.75 -24.84 25.35
CA ALA A 16 -1.47 -24.72 26.62
C ALA A 16 -0.74 -25.39 27.83
N GLY A 17 0.58 -25.17 27.92
CA GLY A 17 1.43 -25.72 28.97
C GLY A 17 1.84 -27.18 28.77
N ARG A 18 1.27 -27.93 27.85
CA ARG A 18 1.59 -29.34 27.58
C ARG A 18 2.61 -29.50 26.47
N GLU A 19 3.51 -30.45 26.61
CA GLU A 19 4.55 -30.76 25.63
C GLU A 19 4.07 -31.80 24.63
N PHE A 20 4.25 -31.52 23.32
CA PHE A 20 3.98 -32.41 22.20
C PHE A 20 5.24 -32.66 21.42
N THR A 21 5.28 -33.77 20.69
CA THR A 21 6.44 -34.14 19.90
C THR A 21 6.04 -34.38 18.45
N LEU A 22 6.78 -33.77 17.53
CA LEU A 22 6.79 -34.15 16.12
C LEU A 22 7.94 -35.11 15.88
N ARG A 23 7.73 -36.14 15.04
CA ARG A 23 8.76 -37.12 14.63
C ARG A 23 8.72 -37.35 13.14
N GLN A 24 9.88 -37.56 12.53
CA GLN A 24 10.00 -38.11 11.19
C GLN A 24 10.37 -39.58 11.32
N ARG A 25 9.73 -40.46 10.53
CA ARG A 25 9.99 -41.91 10.54
C ARG A 25 11.09 -42.36 9.59
N THR A 26 11.40 -41.54 8.61
CA THR A 26 12.43 -41.80 7.60
C THR A 26 13.39 -40.63 7.53
N ALA A 27 14.66 -40.90 7.18
CA ALA A 27 15.65 -39.88 6.88
C ALA A 27 15.31 -39.22 5.53
N GLY A 28 15.38 -37.89 5.48
CA GLY A 28 15.29 -37.16 4.21
C GLY A 28 14.63 -35.81 4.34
N LYS A 29 15.08 -34.86 3.50
CA LYS A 29 14.59 -33.48 3.46
C LYS A 29 13.07 -33.37 3.19
N PHE A 30 12.49 -34.42 2.59
CA PHE A 30 11.09 -34.49 2.19
C PHE A 30 10.25 -35.45 3.04
N ALA A 31 10.82 -36.01 4.10
CA ALA A 31 10.09 -36.94 4.97
C ALA A 31 8.96 -36.22 5.72
N PRO A 32 7.73 -36.75 5.73
CA PRO A 32 6.61 -36.13 6.41
C PRO A 32 6.76 -36.18 7.93
N TRP A 33 6.26 -35.13 8.61
CA TRP A 33 6.18 -35.08 10.05
C TRP A 33 4.94 -35.80 10.57
N TYR A 34 5.07 -36.42 11.73
CA TYR A 34 4.01 -37.08 12.47
C TYR A 34 3.86 -36.44 13.85
N LEU A 35 2.62 -36.15 14.23
CA LEU A 35 2.30 -35.79 15.63
C LEU A 35 2.26 -37.06 16.49
N VAL A 36 3.06 -37.07 17.55
CA VAL A 36 3.09 -38.13 18.53
C VAL A 36 2.88 -37.54 19.92
N GLY A 37 1.93 -38.06 20.65
CA GLY A 37 1.61 -37.59 21.99
C GLY A 37 0.40 -38.32 22.59
N THR A 38 0.01 -37.89 23.77
CA THR A 38 -1.19 -38.40 24.46
C THR A 38 -2.00 -37.24 24.99
N ILE A 39 -3.31 -37.24 24.70
CA ILE A 39 -4.29 -36.30 25.28
C ILE A 39 -5.47 -37.17 25.76
N ASN A 40 -5.93 -36.96 26.99
CA ASN A 40 -7.03 -37.73 27.58
C ASN A 40 -6.82 -39.26 27.56
N GLY A 41 -5.59 -39.71 27.80
CA GLY A 41 -5.25 -41.12 27.72
C GLY A 41 -5.21 -41.72 26.32
N LYS A 42 -5.65 -40.98 25.29
CA LYS A 42 -5.60 -41.41 23.88
C LYS A 42 -4.28 -41.04 23.25
N ARG A 43 -3.61 -42.00 22.66
CA ARG A 43 -2.34 -41.82 21.95
C ARG A 43 -2.60 -41.32 20.53
N PHE A 44 -1.92 -40.24 20.16
CA PHE A 44 -1.94 -39.67 18.79
C PHE A 44 -0.72 -40.16 18.01
N ASN A 45 -0.96 -40.50 16.77
CA ASN A 45 0.08 -40.83 15.79
C ASN A 45 -0.45 -40.47 14.41
N HIS A 46 -0.47 -39.17 14.11
CA HIS A 46 -1.08 -38.63 12.88
C HIS A 46 -0.01 -38.09 11.94
N ALA A 47 -0.07 -38.50 10.67
CA ALA A 47 0.71 -37.88 9.60
C ALA A 47 0.17 -36.46 9.34
N LEU A 48 1.07 -35.48 9.23
CA LEU A 48 0.71 -34.08 9.08
C LEU A 48 0.75 -33.58 7.64
N GLY A 49 1.17 -34.45 6.70
CA GLY A 49 1.16 -34.13 5.27
C GLY A 49 2.14 -33.04 4.84
N THR A 50 3.12 -32.71 5.68
CA THR A 50 4.14 -31.70 5.41
C THR A 50 5.52 -32.16 5.84
N ASN A 51 6.54 -31.71 5.13
CA ASN A 51 7.95 -31.93 5.44
C ASN A 51 8.63 -30.76 6.16
N GLU A 52 7.93 -29.63 6.34
CA GLU A 52 8.43 -28.45 7.03
C GLU A 52 7.97 -28.47 8.51
N ALA A 53 8.91 -28.34 9.45
CA ALA A 53 8.63 -28.48 10.88
C ALA A 53 7.68 -27.41 11.44
N GLU A 54 7.79 -26.16 11.00
CA GLU A 54 6.91 -25.09 11.48
C GLU A 54 5.47 -25.25 10.95
N THR A 55 5.32 -25.63 9.69
CA THR A 55 4.01 -26.00 9.12
C THR A 55 3.41 -27.20 9.83
N ALA A 56 4.24 -28.19 10.16
CA ALA A 56 3.80 -29.38 10.91
C ALA A 56 3.32 -29.03 12.31
N LYS A 57 3.98 -28.14 13.06
CA LYS A 57 3.52 -27.64 14.36
C LYS A 57 2.15 -26.96 14.25
N HIS A 58 1.98 -26.13 13.22
CA HIS A 58 0.71 -25.45 12.99
C HIS A 58 -0.43 -26.42 12.70
N VAL A 59 -0.23 -27.36 11.77
CA VAL A 59 -1.23 -28.40 11.43
C VAL A 59 -1.55 -29.27 12.64
N ALA A 60 -0.53 -29.68 13.42
CA ALA A 60 -0.73 -30.45 14.63
C ALA A 60 -1.58 -29.72 15.65
N ARG A 61 -1.27 -28.44 15.90
CA ARG A 61 -2.00 -27.59 16.87
C ARG A 61 -3.47 -27.44 16.47
N VAL A 62 -3.74 -27.00 15.23
CA VAL A 62 -5.08 -26.64 14.79
C VAL A 62 -5.98 -27.85 14.55
N LYS A 63 -5.47 -28.88 13.89
CA LYS A 63 -6.30 -30.03 13.49
C LYS A 63 -6.48 -31.09 14.57
N PHE A 64 -5.51 -31.23 15.47
CA PHE A 64 -5.50 -32.38 16.40
C PHE A 64 -5.43 -31.96 17.87
N ILE A 65 -4.52 -31.04 18.24
CA ILE A 65 -4.27 -30.72 19.65
C ILE A 65 -5.36 -29.84 20.19
N GLN A 66 -5.66 -28.71 19.58
CA GLN A 66 -6.63 -27.76 20.09
C GLN A 66 -8.04 -28.36 20.22
N PRO A 67 -8.59 -29.06 19.22
CA PRO A 67 -9.88 -29.73 19.36
C PRO A 67 -9.92 -30.76 20.48
N ALA A 68 -8.81 -31.49 20.71
CA ALA A 68 -8.74 -32.48 21.78
C ALA A 68 -8.65 -31.83 23.16
N LEU A 69 -7.93 -30.72 23.30
CA LEU A 69 -7.88 -29.93 24.53
C LEU A 69 -9.22 -29.26 24.84
N ASP A 70 -9.87 -28.70 23.80
CA ASP A 70 -11.19 -28.09 23.93
C ASP A 70 -12.24 -29.12 24.43
N GLN A 71 -12.13 -30.34 23.96
CA GLN A 71 -12.97 -31.46 24.43
C GLN A 71 -12.64 -31.85 25.88
N GLU A 72 -11.35 -31.93 26.25
CA GLU A 72 -10.90 -32.23 27.60
C GLU A 72 -11.36 -31.19 28.61
N TRP A 73 -11.27 -29.93 28.30
CA TRP A 73 -11.64 -28.85 29.20
C TRP A 73 -13.15 -28.57 29.24
N GLY A 74 -13.95 -29.40 28.59
CA GLY A 74 -15.40 -29.19 28.49
C GLY A 74 -15.81 -27.93 27.72
N LEU A 75 -14.85 -27.31 27.05
CA LEU A 75 -15.09 -26.11 26.25
C LEU A 75 -16.09 -26.35 25.11
N VAL A 76 -16.22 -27.60 24.67
CA VAL A 76 -17.27 -28.02 23.75
C VAL A 76 -18.67 -27.90 24.39
N ALA A 77 -18.79 -28.10 25.71
CA ALA A 77 -20.04 -27.89 26.43
C ALA A 77 -20.27 -26.42 26.83
N ALA A 78 -19.19 -25.68 27.15
CA ALA A 78 -19.22 -24.24 27.39
C ALA A 78 -19.46 -23.44 26.15
N ASN A 79 -19.10 -23.96 24.98
CA ASN A 79 -19.35 -23.38 23.67
C ASN A 79 -20.84 -23.36 23.25
N LYS A 80 -21.75 -23.92 24.04
CA LYS A 80 -23.20 -23.71 23.87
C LYS A 80 -23.66 -22.26 24.16
N LYS A 81 -22.82 -21.44 24.79
CA LYS A 81 -22.89 -19.98 24.80
C LYS A 81 -21.75 -19.40 23.95
N ARG A 82 -21.53 -19.93 22.75
CA ARG A 82 -20.67 -19.20 21.79
C ARG A 82 -21.28 -17.81 21.64
N LYS A 83 -20.54 -16.79 22.07
CA LYS A 83 -20.83 -15.42 21.62
C LYS A 83 -20.94 -15.51 20.11
N HIS A 84 -22.12 -15.29 19.61
CA HIS A 84 -22.37 -15.32 18.18
C HIS A 84 -21.70 -14.07 17.63
N TRP A 85 -20.46 -14.20 17.18
CA TRP A 85 -19.77 -13.11 16.55
C TRP A 85 -20.49 -12.75 15.25
N ALA A 86 -20.56 -11.46 14.93
CA ALA A 86 -21.03 -11.02 13.65
C ALA A 86 -20.27 -11.73 12.50
N SER A 87 -20.91 -11.92 11.37
CA SER A 87 -20.21 -12.34 10.17
C SER A 87 -19.31 -11.21 9.66
N VAL A 88 -18.27 -11.56 8.93
CA VAL A 88 -17.40 -10.55 8.28
C VAL A 88 -18.22 -9.72 7.30
N GLY A 89 -19.21 -10.29 6.61
CA GLY A 89 -20.12 -9.57 5.73
C GLY A 89 -20.93 -8.50 6.45
N GLU A 90 -21.43 -8.77 7.67
CA GLU A 90 -22.11 -7.78 8.50
C GLU A 90 -21.16 -6.64 8.91
N LEU A 91 -19.92 -6.95 9.29
CA LEU A 91 -18.91 -5.92 9.59
C LEU A 91 -18.58 -5.06 8.38
N ILE A 92 -18.44 -5.68 7.19
CA ILE A 92 -18.17 -4.97 5.95
C ILE A 92 -19.35 -4.06 5.58
N LYS A 93 -20.58 -4.56 5.69
CA LYS A 93 -21.79 -3.77 5.42
C LYS A 93 -21.88 -2.54 6.35
N ALA A 94 -21.63 -2.75 7.62
CA ALA A 94 -21.58 -1.65 8.60
C ALA A 94 -20.42 -0.67 8.31
N TRP A 95 -19.26 -1.16 7.87
CA TRP A 95 -18.13 -0.34 7.45
C TRP A 95 -18.47 0.52 6.22
N GLU A 96 -19.11 -0.05 5.19
CA GLU A 96 -19.47 0.66 3.97
C GLU A 96 -20.51 1.76 4.22
N SER A 97 -21.38 1.58 5.21
CA SER A 97 -22.38 2.59 5.63
C SER A 97 -21.81 3.68 6.55
N PHE A 98 -20.58 3.53 7.04
CA PHE A 98 -20.00 4.40 8.06
C PHE A 98 -19.21 5.56 7.45
N ASP A 99 -19.64 6.80 7.72
CA ASP A 99 -18.97 8.00 7.22
C ASP A 99 -17.85 8.47 8.16
N LEU A 100 -16.67 7.87 8.03
CA LEU A 100 -15.46 8.18 8.79
C LEU A 100 -14.44 9.01 8.01
N GLY A 101 -14.85 9.91 7.15
CA GLY A 101 -13.93 10.79 6.43
C GLY A 101 -13.09 10.12 5.33
N GLY A 102 -13.34 8.84 5.03
CA GLY A 102 -12.80 8.15 3.86
C GLY A 102 -13.88 8.02 2.81
N GLY A 103 -13.69 8.61 1.62
CA GLY A 103 -14.68 8.54 0.54
C GLY A 103 -15.15 7.11 0.26
N GLU A 104 -16.33 6.95 -0.31
CA GLU A 104 -16.97 5.66 -0.63
C GLU A 104 -16.02 4.67 -1.33
N ARG A 105 -15.24 5.17 -2.30
CA ARG A 105 -14.22 4.38 -3.01
C ARG A 105 -13.19 3.76 -2.06
N HIS A 106 -12.79 4.46 -1.00
CA HIS A 106 -11.86 3.93 0.00
C HIS A 106 -12.51 2.83 0.84
N ARG A 107 -13.76 3.05 1.28
CA ARG A 107 -14.51 2.06 2.07
C ARG A 107 -14.70 0.77 1.30
N HIS A 108 -15.14 0.87 0.04
CA HIS A 108 -15.30 -0.28 -0.84
C HIS A 108 -13.97 -1.02 -1.08
N ALA A 109 -12.89 -0.29 -1.36
CA ALA A 109 -11.59 -0.90 -1.58
C ALA A 109 -11.04 -1.61 -0.31
N ALA A 110 -11.28 -1.08 0.89
CA ALA A 110 -10.92 -1.73 2.15
C ALA A 110 -11.72 -3.01 2.41
N ALA A 111 -13.02 -2.98 2.12
CA ALA A 111 -13.91 -4.14 2.18
C ALA A 111 -13.45 -5.27 1.24
N GLN A 112 -13.17 -4.94 -0.02
CA GLN A 112 -12.65 -5.91 -0.98
C GLN A 112 -11.27 -6.45 -0.58
N ALA A 113 -10.41 -5.61 -0.01
CA ALA A 113 -9.12 -6.05 0.50
C ALA A 113 -9.28 -7.06 1.66
N LEU A 114 -10.23 -6.85 2.58
CA LEU A 114 -10.50 -7.80 3.66
C LEU A 114 -11.00 -9.15 3.13
N ARG A 115 -11.95 -9.14 2.20
CA ARG A 115 -12.42 -10.36 1.53
C ARG A 115 -11.28 -11.13 0.89
N LEU A 116 -10.40 -10.42 0.18
CA LEU A 116 -9.28 -11.05 -0.52
C LEU A 116 -8.21 -11.58 0.44
N VAL A 117 -7.95 -10.88 1.55
CA VAL A 117 -7.05 -11.35 2.63
C VAL A 117 -7.57 -12.67 3.19
N LEU A 118 -8.86 -12.75 3.52
CA LEU A 118 -9.47 -13.95 4.09
C LEU A 118 -9.48 -15.12 3.09
N ARG A 119 -9.84 -14.88 1.82
CA ARG A 119 -9.75 -15.93 0.78
C ARG A 119 -8.35 -16.48 0.63
N ARG A 120 -7.33 -15.64 0.66
CA ARG A 120 -5.92 -16.04 0.59
C ARG A 120 -5.42 -16.74 1.86
N ALA A 121 -6.08 -16.49 2.99
CA ALA A 121 -5.87 -17.25 4.23
C ALA A 121 -6.64 -18.58 4.26
N GLY A 122 -7.38 -18.93 3.19
CA GLY A 122 -8.08 -20.21 3.07
C GLY A 122 -9.57 -20.18 3.44
N VAL A 123 -10.16 -19.01 3.67
CA VAL A 123 -11.59 -18.86 3.95
C VAL A 123 -12.38 -18.88 2.63
N ALA A 124 -13.20 -19.89 2.41
CA ALA A 124 -13.93 -20.09 1.17
C ALA A 124 -14.94 -18.97 0.91
N ASP A 125 -15.77 -18.64 1.89
CA ASP A 125 -16.73 -17.55 1.84
C ASP A 125 -16.45 -16.54 2.98
N PRO A 126 -15.76 -15.45 2.69
CA PRO A 126 -15.46 -14.42 3.68
C PRO A 126 -16.71 -13.74 4.26
N ASP A 127 -17.74 -13.52 3.46
CA ASP A 127 -18.92 -12.77 3.92
C ASP A 127 -19.77 -13.61 4.90
N ALA A 128 -19.89 -14.92 4.68
CA ALA A 128 -20.54 -15.83 5.62
C ALA A 128 -19.69 -16.21 6.83
N ALA A 129 -18.39 -15.94 6.75
CA ALA A 129 -17.46 -16.31 7.82
C ALA A 129 -17.70 -15.50 9.09
N SER A 130 -17.66 -16.17 10.26
CA SER A 130 -17.70 -15.49 11.57
C SER A 130 -16.48 -14.59 11.77
N ALA A 131 -16.66 -13.39 12.32
CA ALA A 131 -15.56 -12.53 12.74
C ALA A 131 -14.61 -13.19 13.75
N GLY A 132 -15.04 -14.26 14.43
CA GLY A 132 -14.18 -15.09 15.28
C GLY A 132 -12.99 -15.72 14.56
N LEU A 133 -12.98 -15.75 13.20
CA LEU A 133 -11.84 -16.17 12.40
C LEU A 133 -10.74 -15.09 12.27
N LEU A 134 -10.97 -13.86 12.71
CA LEU A 134 -9.97 -12.79 12.70
C LEU A 134 -8.96 -12.99 13.83
N THR A 135 -8.13 -14.02 13.71
CA THR A 135 -7.12 -14.44 14.68
C THR A 135 -5.70 -14.18 14.16
N GLY A 136 -4.70 -14.35 15.04
CA GLY A 136 -3.30 -14.32 14.64
C GLY A 136 -2.96 -15.36 13.58
N ASP A 137 -3.58 -16.55 13.64
CA ASP A 137 -3.35 -17.62 12.67
C ASP A 137 -3.82 -17.23 11.25
N THR A 138 -4.98 -16.57 11.13
CA THR A 138 -5.45 -16.04 9.82
C THR A 138 -4.45 -15.07 9.20
N VAL A 139 -3.81 -14.24 10.03
CA VAL A 139 -2.75 -13.33 9.56
C VAL A 139 -1.53 -14.13 9.06
N VAL A 140 -1.11 -15.13 9.83
CA VAL A 140 0.03 -15.99 9.47
C VAL A 140 -0.24 -16.71 8.15
N ASP A 141 -1.43 -17.29 7.97
CA ASP A 141 -1.82 -18.00 6.75
C ASP A 141 -1.83 -17.07 5.53
N TYR A 142 -2.37 -15.86 5.68
CA TYR A 142 -2.32 -14.87 4.62
C TYR A 142 -0.88 -14.51 4.20
N PHE A 143 -0.01 -14.23 5.17
CA PHE A 143 1.37 -13.88 4.86
C PHE A 143 2.19 -15.07 4.36
N ALA A 144 1.89 -16.28 4.78
CA ALA A 144 2.46 -17.50 4.20
C ALA A 144 2.08 -17.64 2.71
N PHE A 145 0.82 -17.34 2.35
CA PHE A 145 0.41 -17.27 0.95
C PHE A 145 1.23 -16.23 0.16
N VAL A 146 1.40 -15.01 0.73
CA VAL A 146 2.17 -13.93 0.07
C VAL A 146 3.64 -14.34 -0.14
N VAL A 147 4.24 -15.03 0.83
CA VAL A 147 5.63 -15.52 0.73
C VAL A 147 5.75 -16.57 -0.38
N ARG A 148 4.87 -17.58 -0.40
CA ARG A 148 4.86 -18.61 -1.47
C ARG A 148 4.72 -17.98 -2.86
N LEU A 149 3.81 -17.01 -3.01
CA LEU A 149 3.64 -16.30 -4.27
C LEU A 149 4.90 -15.49 -4.67
N ALA A 150 5.58 -14.90 -3.69
CA ALA A 150 6.83 -14.18 -3.93
C ALA A 150 7.97 -15.13 -4.36
N GLU A 151 8.06 -16.30 -3.76
CA GLU A 151 9.04 -17.34 -4.12
C GLU A 151 8.80 -17.85 -5.55
N GLN A 152 7.55 -18.11 -5.92
CA GLN A 152 7.18 -18.45 -7.30
C GLN A 152 7.57 -17.36 -8.29
N GLN A 153 7.32 -16.09 -7.97
CA GLN A 153 7.72 -14.97 -8.83
C GLN A 153 9.23 -14.77 -8.88
N SER A 154 9.95 -15.08 -7.80
CA SER A 154 11.42 -15.07 -7.80
C SER A 154 12.00 -16.09 -8.75
N ALA A 155 11.47 -17.32 -8.71
CA ALA A 155 11.90 -18.41 -9.59
C ALA A 155 11.56 -18.16 -11.06
N GLN A 156 10.39 -17.60 -11.35
CA GLN A 156 9.91 -17.39 -12.73
C GLN A 156 10.40 -16.11 -13.39
N LYS A 157 10.65 -15.05 -12.63
CA LYS A 157 10.93 -13.72 -13.19
C LYS A 157 12.19 -13.08 -12.61
N SER A 158 12.15 -12.65 -11.34
CA SER A 158 13.27 -11.97 -10.67
C SER A 158 13.01 -11.72 -9.19
N GLN A 159 14.07 -11.47 -8.42
CA GLN A 159 13.98 -11.04 -7.03
C GLN A 159 13.23 -9.68 -6.87
N LYS A 160 13.34 -8.77 -7.87
CA LYS A 160 12.57 -7.51 -7.88
C LYS A 160 11.07 -7.78 -7.94
N SER A 161 10.63 -8.79 -8.70
CA SER A 161 9.22 -9.23 -8.77
C SER A 161 8.75 -9.80 -7.44
N ALA A 162 9.55 -10.63 -6.79
CA ALA A 162 9.27 -11.16 -5.45
C ALA A 162 9.10 -10.05 -4.39
N ALA A 163 10.02 -9.09 -4.35
CA ALA A 163 9.93 -7.94 -3.45
C ALA A 163 8.67 -7.09 -3.70
N ARG A 164 8.25 -6.95 -4.96
CA ARG A 164 6.99 -6.28 -5.33
C ARG A 164 5.77 -7.03 -4.79
N VAL A 165 5.73 -8.36 -4.90
CA VAL A 165 4.63 -9.18 -4.35
C VAL A 165 4.53 -9.01 -2.84
N LYS A 166 5.64 -9.07 -2.11
CA LYS A 166 5.69 -8.85 -0.66
C LYS A 166 5.12 -7.48 -0.27
N ARG A 167 5.54 -6.41 -0.96
CA ARG A 167 5.03 -5.06 -0.70
C ARG A 167 3.54 -4.93 -1.02
N SER A 168 3.09 -5.47 -2.14
CA SER A 168 1.66 -5.47 -2.52
C SER A 168 0.81 -6.23 -1.52
N GLY A 169 1.28 -7.40 -1.03
CA GLY A 169 0.62 -8.15 0.02
C GLY A 169 0.51 -7.36 1.33
N ALA A 170 1.60 -6.75 1.77
CA ALA A 170 1.59 -5.91 2.97
C ALA A 170 0.67 -4.68 2.83
N SER A 171 0.64 -4.05 1.65
CA SER A 171 -0.25 -2.92 1.36
C SER A 171 -1.72 -3.33 1.38
N MET A 172 -2.05 -4.46 0.75
CA MET A 172 -3.41 -5.03 0.75
C MET A 172 -3.88 -5.34 2.17
N PHE A 173 -3.02 -5.95 2.99
CA PHE A 173 -3.36 -6.21 4.39
C PHE A 173 -3.61 -4.92 5.18
N ASN A 174 -2.80 -3.88 4.96
CA ASN A 174 -3.04 -2.58 5.60
C ASN A 174 -4.37 -1.96 5.19
N GLN A 175 -4.76 -2.11 3.93
CA GLN A 175 -6.05 -1.64 3.43
C GLN A 175 -7.20 -2.44 4.07
N ALA A 176 -7.09 -3.78 4.13
CA ALA A 176 -8.05 -4.64 4.82
C ALA A 176 -8.21 -4.26 6.30
N LYS A 177 -7.09 -3.97 6.98
CA LYS A 177 -7.09 -3.56 8.40
C LYS A 177 -7.86 -2.27 8.66
N SER A 178 -8.10 -1.42 7.65
CA SER A 178 -8.91 -0.20 7.83
C SER A 178 -10.32 -0.51 8.32
N VAL A 179 -10.90 -1.64 7.91
CA VAL A 179 -12.21 -2.12 8.38
C VAL A 179 -12.21 -2.45 9.88
N LEU A 180 -11.04 -2.66 10.48
CA LEU A 180 -10.85 -3.09 11.86
C LEU A 180 -10.13 -2.04 12.73
N GLN A 181 -10.08 -0.78 12.27
CA GLN A 181 -9.48 0.31 13.04
C GLN A 181 -10.36 0.73 14.24
N PRO A 182 -9.81 1.39 15.27
CA PRO A 182 -10.52 1.70 16.50
C PRO A 182 -11.86 2.41 16.29
N ALA A 183 -11.93 3.36 15.36
CA ALA A 183 -13.16 4.09 15.06
C ALA A 183 -14.23 3.17 14.44
N ALA A 184 -13.86 2.22 13.56
CA ALA A 184 -14.79 1.22 13.03
C ALA A 184 -15.27 0.28 14.13
N LEU A 185 -14.37 -0.18 15.01
CA LEU A 185 -14.74 -1.04 16.13
C LEU A 185 -15.70 -0.34 17.11
N TYR A 186 -15.50 0.94 17.36
CA TYR A 186 -16.44 1.75 18.14
C TYR A 186 -17.81 1.81 17.47
N HIS A 187 -17.86 2.02 16.15
CA HIS A 187 -19.09 2.02 15.38
C HIS A 187 -19.81 0.67 15.43
N TYR A 188 -19.08 -0.43 15.26
CA TYR A 188 -19.64 -1.78 15.40
C TYR A 188 -20.28 -2.00 16.78
N LYS A 189 -19.57 -1.61 17.84
CA LYS A 189 -20.09 -1.70 19.20
C LYS A 189 -21.37 -0.87 19.39
N LYS A 190 -21.41 0.35 18.81
CA LYS A 190 -22.60 1.22 18.87
C LYS A 190 -23.80 0.60 18.15
N ASN A 191 -23.57 -0.19 17.10
CA ASN A 191 -24.61 -0.90 16.35
C ASN A 191 -24.81 -2.35 16.82
N GLU A 192 -24.38 -2.66 18.05
CA GLU A 192 -24.54 -3.97 18.69
C GLU A 192 -23.99 -5.16 17.90
N LEU A 193 -23.05 -4.91 16.98
CA LEU A 193 -22.38 -5.96 16.23
C LEU A 193 -21.28 -6.57 17.12
N PRO A 194 -21.39 -7.86 17.49
CA PRO A 194 -20.42 -8.53 18.33
C PRO A 194 -19.12 -8.81 17.55
N VAL A 195 -18.03 -8.16 17.94
CA VAL A 195 -16.69 -8.34 17.37
C VAL A 195 -15.77 -8.98 18.40
N PRO A 196 -14.92 -9.96 18.01
CA PRO A 196 -13.93 -10.55 18.91
C PRO A 196 -12.86 -9.53 19.32
N ASP A 197 -12.10 -9.87 20.34
CA ASP A 197 -10.86 -9.15 20.63
C ASP A 197 -9.86 -9.36 19.50
N LEU A 198 -9.45 -8.27 18.87
CA LEU A 198 -8.54 -8.27 17.71
C LEU A 198 -7.07 -8.02 18.09
N THR A 199 -6.74 -8.00 19.37
CA THR A 199 -5.38 -7.70 19.85
C THR A 199 -4.36 -8.68 19.26
N GLU A 200 -4.67 -9.97 19.23
CA GLU A 200 -3.81 -11.00 18.63
C GLU A 200 -3.70 -10.83 17.13
N PHE A 201 -4.80 -10.60 16.42
CA PHE A 201 -4.83 -10.35 14.98
C PHE A 201 -3.96 -9.14 14.60
N LEU A 202 -4.15 -8.02 15.28
CA LEU A 202 -3.41 -6.78 15.00
C LEU A 202 -1.93 -6.89 15.38
N GLY A 203 -1.62 -7.62 16.46
CA GLY A 203 -0.25 -7.91 16.91
C GLY A 203 0.50 -8.77 15.89
N ALA A 204 -0.09 -9.89 15.47
CA ALA A 204 0.45 -10.76 14.44
C ALA A 204 0.66 -10.01 13.11
N ALA A 205 -0.28 -9.14 12.73
CA ALA A 205 -0.18 -8.31 11.53
C ALA A 205 1.06 -7.40 11.55
N ARG A 206 1.32 -6.74 12.68
CA ARG A 206 2.49 -5.87 12.83
C ARG A 206 3.80 -6.66 12.71
N MET A 207 3.87 -7.81 13.38
CA MET A 207 5.03 -8.69 13.36
C MET A 207 5.31 -9.25 11.96
N MET A 208 4.31 -9.85 11.32
CA MET A 208 4.45 -10.48 10.01
C MET A 208 4.79 -9.48 8.92
N ARG A 209 4.14 -8.29 8.94
CA ARG A 209 4.48 -7.22 8.00
C ARG A 209 5.95 -6.80 8.11
N ARG A 210 6.46 -6.63 9.34
CA ARG A 210 7.89 -6.29 9.55
C ARG A 210 8.80 -7.39 9.01
N LYS A 211 8.46 -8.66 9.26
CA LYS A 211 9.23 -9.82 8.80
C LYS A 211 9.30 -9.90 7.28
N ILE A 212 8.18 -9.79 6.55
CA ILE A 212 8.17 -9.94 5.10
C ILE A 212 8.77 -8.75 4.34
N LEU A 213 8.72 -7.56 4.93
CA LEU A 213 9.27 -6.34 4.32
C LEU A 213 10.77 -6.18 4.59
N LYS A 214 11.34 -6.96 5.52
CA LYS A 214 12.80 -6.94 5.76
C LYS A 214 13.56 -7.29 4.47
N GLY A 215 14.45 -6.42 4.04
CA GLY A 215 15.21 -6.57 2.79
C GLY A 215 14.42 -6.31 1.50
N SER A 216 13.14 -5.88 1.59
CA SER A 216 12.33 -5.50 0.43
C SER A 216 12.13 -3.99 0.34
N GLU A 217 12.98 -3.21 0.97
CA GLU A 217 12.93 -1.75 0.94
C GLU A 217 13.05 -1.24 -0.49
N VAL A 218 12.22 -0.27 -0.83
CA VAL A 218 12.36 0.43 -2.11
C VAL A 218 13.58 1.32 -1.98
N VAL A 219 14.65 0.95 -2.64
CA VAL A 219 15.73 1.91 -2.90
C VAL A 219 15.15 2.91 -3.90
N TYR A 220 14.93 4.14 -3.45
CA TYR A 220 14.50 5.20 -4.35
C TYR A 220 15.67 5.53 -5.27
N GLU A 221 15.49 5.25 -6.56
CA GLU A 221 16.43 5.72 -7.57
C GLU A 221 16.11 7.19 -7.86
N PRO A 222 17.08 8.11 -7.73
CA PRO A 222 16.88 9.52 -8.06
C PRO A 222 16.42 9.66 -9.52
N PRO A 223 15.77 10.77 -9.89
CA PRO A 223 15.46 11.05 -11.27
C PRO A 223 16.74 11.02 -12.09
N ASN A 224 16.68 10.45 -13.28
CA ASN A 224 17.74 10.58 -14.26
C ASN A 224 17.67 12.00 -14.84
N TRP A 225 18.55 12.88 -14.42
CA TRP A 225 18.54 14.29 -14.83
C TRP A 225 18.58 14.52 -16.34
N PRO A 226 19.38 13.79 -17.15
CA PRO A 226 19.32 13.89 -18.60
C PRO A 226 17.94 13.56 -19.18
N LEU A 227 17.22 12.61 -18.61
CA LEU A 227 15.86 12.29 -19.03
C LEU A 227 14.87 13.40 -18.67
N ILE A 228 15.07 14.07 -17.55
CA ILE A 228 14.24 15.19 -17.14
C ILE A 228 14.47 16.38 -18.06
N ASP A 229 15.72 16.71 -18.40
CA ASP A 229 16.03 17.75 -19.37
C ASP A 229 15.38 17.45 -20.73
N ALA A 230 15.35 16.18 -21.15
CA ALA A 230 14.62 15.77 -22.36
C ALA A 230 13.11 15.99 -22.22
N VAL A 231 12.51 15.68 -21.07
CA VAL A 231 11.09 15.93 -20.78
C VAL A 231 10.77 17.42 -20.84
N VAL A 232 11.58 18.25 -20.17
CA VAL A 232 11.38 19.71 -20.13
C VAL A 232 11.47 20.33 -21.51
N LYS A 233 12.40 19.88 -22.35
CA LYS A 233 12.55 20.34 -23.72
C LYS A 233 11.42 19.87 -24.65
N ALA A 234 10.96 18.63 -24.47
CA ALA A 234 9.93 18.04 -25.34
C ALA A 234 8.49 18.38 -24.91
N TRP A 235 8.27 18.73 -23.65
CA TRP A 235 6.93 19.04 -23.15
C TRP A 235 6.22 20.19 -23.90
N PRO A 236 6.83 21.35 -24.17
CA PRO A 236 6.17 22.43 -24.90
C PRO A 236 5.72 22.02 -26.31
N LEU A 237 6.30 20.95 -26.87
CA LEU A 237 6.01 20.44 -28.22
C LEU A 237 4.86 19.40 -28.23
N LEU A 238 4.28 19.06 -27.09
CA LEU A 238 3.12 18.17 -27.01
C LEU A 238 1.94 18.82 -27.75
N GLU A 239 1.42 18.19 -28.78
CA GLU A 239 0.28 18.70 -29.54
C GLU A 239 -1.03 18.61 -28.78
N ASN A 240 -1.24 17.51 -28.08
CA ASN A 240 -2.47 17.27 -27.31
C ASN A 240 -2.53 18.15 -26.07
N TRP A 241 -3.55 19.00 -25.97
CA TRP A 241 -3.76 19.91 -24.85
C TRP A 241 -3.74 19.21 -23.49
N ASN A 242 -4.48 18.11 -23.33
CA ASN A 242 -4.58 17.44 -22.05
C ASN A 242 -3.23 16.86 -21.58
N GLU A 243 -2.43 16.34 -22.51
CA GLU A 243 -1.09 15.83 -22.19
C GLU A 243 -0.15 16.97 -21.81
N PHE A 244 -0.15 18.05 -22.57
CA PHE A 244 0.61 19.26 -22.28
C PHE A 244 0.22 19.84 -20.92
N ALA A 245 -1.08 20.02 -20.66
CA ALA A 245 -1.59 20.59 -19.43
C ALA A 245 -1.31 19.71 -18.21
N ALA A 246 -1.45 18.39 -18.34
CA ALA A 246 -1.15 17.47 -17.25
C ALA A 246 0.31 17.54 -16.84
N VAL A 247 1.25 17.51 -17.78
CA VAL A 247 2.68 17.64 -17.52
C VAL A 247 3.01 19.00 -16.91
N GLY A 248 2.47 20.08 -17.50
CA GLY A 248 2.70 21.45 -17.04
C GLY A 248 2.26 21.68 -15.60
N LEU A 249 1.08 21.20 -15.22
CA LEU A 249 0.56 21.33 -13.85
C LEU A 249 1.35 20.50 -12.83
N GLU A 250 1.79 19.28 -13.20
CA GLU A 250 2.67 18.48 -12.35
C GLU A 250 4.04 19.15 -12.14
N LEU A 251 4.57 19.82 -13.15
CA LEU A 251 5.85 20.54 -13.06
C LEU A 251 5.71 21.89 -12.35
N ALA A 252 4.70 22.70 -12.70
CA ALA A 252 4.55 24.06 -12.18
C ALA A 252 4.09 24.10 -10.72
N PHE A 253 3.24 23.19 -10.29
CA PHE A 253 2.64 23.17 -8.94
C PHE A 253 2.83 21.84 -8.20
N GLY A 254 3.48 20.85 -8.78
CA GLY A 254 3.63 19.54 -8.19
C GLY A 254 2.29 18.87 -7.86
N LEU A 255 1.24 19.11 -8.62
CA LEU A 255 -0.06 18.53 -8.39
C LEU A 255 0.00 17.00 -8.50
N ARG A 256 -0.77 16.32 -7.66
CA ARG A 256 -0.95 14.86 -7.80
C ARG A 256 -1.86 14.58 -9.00
N LYS A 257 -1.71 13.44 -9.63
CA LYS A 257 -2.56 12.99 -10.75
C LYS A 257 -4.06 13.25 -10.52
N GLY A 258 -4.57 12.97 -9.32
CA GLY A 258 -5.99 13.19 -8.99
C GLY A 258 -6.34 14.67 -8.90
N GLU A 259 -5.42 15.51 -8.44
CA GLU A 259 -5.57 16.97 -8.38
C GLU A 259 -5.55 17.58 -9.79
N VAL A 260 -4.60 17.15 -10.62
CA VAL A 260 -4.54 17.57 -12.03
C VAL A 260 -5.82 17.21 -12.79
N ALA A 261 -6.38 16.02 -12.56
CA ALA A 261 -7.62 15.59 -13.21
C ALA A 261 -8.85 16.44 -12.84
N GLN A 262 -8.83 17.07 -11.66
CA GLN A 262 -9.89 17.91 -11.12
C GLN A 262 -9.62 19.41 -11.27
N ALA A 263 -8.40 19.80 -11.71
CA ALA A 263 -7.98 21.19 -11.77
C ALA A 263 -8.96 22.05 -12.57
N GLN A 264 -9.36 23.16 -11.99
CA GLN A 264 -10.24 24.16 -12.56
C GLN A 264 -9.46 25.45 -12.81
N TRP A 265 -9.89 26.27 -13.74
CA TRP A 265 -9.22 27.50 -14.07
C TRP A 265 -9.24 28.52 -12.95
N ASP A 266 -10.29 28.56 -12.13
CA ASP A 266 -10.44 29.42 -10.98
C ASP A 266 -9.51 29.06 -9.80
N TRP A 267 -8.86 27.90 -9.84
CA TRP A 267 -7.84 27.54 -8.84
C TRP A 267 -6.54 28.36 -9.02
N PHE A 268 -6.32 28.93 -10.21
CA PHE A 268 -5.08 29.65 -10.51
C PHE A 268 -5.29 31.14 -10.32
N VAL A 269 -4.80 31.65 -9.20
CA VAL A 269 -4.98 33.05 -8.79
C VAL A 269 -3.64 33.73 -8.57
N VAL A 270 -3.64 35.05 -8.73
CA VAL A 270 -2.50 35.88 -8.35
C VAL A 270 -2.71 36.37 -6.92
N SER A 271 -1.77 36.05 -6.03
CA SER A 271 -1.77 36.49 -4.65
C SER A 271 -0.36 36.96 -4.29
N ASN A 272 -0.27 38.19 -3.72
CA ASN A 272 1.00 38.83 -3.39
C ASN A 272 2.00 38.90 -4.56
N GLY A 273 1.51 39.20 -5.76
CA GLY A 273 2.33 39.30 -6.97
C GLY A 273 2.82 37.97 -7.56
N ALA A 274 2.42 36.85 -7.00
CA ALA A 274 2.79 35.52 -7.46
C ALA A 274 1.57 34.70 -7.86
N TRP A 275 1.70 33.87 -8.87
CA TRP A 275 0.71 32.86 -9.22
C TRP A 275 0.67 31.76 -8.19
N ARG A 276 -0.53 31.38 -7.77
CA ARG A 276 -0.80 30.28 -6.86
C ARG A 276 -1.88 29.37 -7.40
N CYS A 277 -1.77 28.09 -7.10
CA CYS A 277 -2.88 27.16 -7.24
C CYS A 277 -3.60 27.12 -5.91
N SER A 278 -4.82 27.68 -5.86
CA SER A 278 -5.69 27.69 -4.67
C SER A 278 -7.02 27.04 -5.02
N GLY A 279 -7.28 25.86 -4.50
CA GLY A 279 -8.48 25.09 -4.82
C GLY A 279 -8.71 23.93 -3.87
N GLU A 280 -9.86 23.30 -3.99
CA GLU A 280 -10.20 22.10 -3.23
C GLU A 280 -10.34 20.92 -4.18
N ALA A 281 -9.48 19.91 -3.99
CA ALA A 281 -9.58 18.66 -4.71
C ALA A 281 -10.10 17.56 -3.78
N ASP A 282 -11.04 16.75 -4.29
CA ASP A 282 -11.45 15.52 -3.61
C ASP A 282 -10.29 14.49 -3.71
N VAL A 283 -9.38 14.58 -2.76
CA VAL A 283 -8.20 13.73 -2.69
C VAL A 283 -8.13 12.98 -1.38
N LYS A 284 -7.52 11.81 -1.46
CA LYS A 284 -7.44 10.81 -0.40
C LYS A 284 -6.86 11.30 0.93
N ASN A 285 -6.13 12.41 0.96
CA ASN A 285 -5.51 13.01 2.14
C ASN A 285 -6.20 14.32 2.46
N GLN A 286 -6.52 14.54 3.71
CA GLN A 286 -7.40 15.56 4.29
C GLN A 286 -7.02 17.04 4.08
N SER A 287 -5.92 17.37 3.48
CA SER A 287 -5.64 18.75 3.07
C SER A 287 -6.21 18.99 1.66
N GLY A 288 -7.55 19.04 1.56
CA GLY A 288 -8.25 19.33 0.31
C GLY A 288 -7.84 20.66 -0.29
N THR A 289 -7.52 21.64 0.54
CA THR A 289 -7.09 22.97 0.13
C THR A 289 -5.69 22.93 -0.48
N LEU A 290 -5.61 23.34 -1.73
CA LEU A 290 -4.36 23.56 -2.43
C LEU A 290 -3.95 25.01 -2.23
N GLU A 291 -2.76 25.25 -1.74
CA GLU A 291 -2.18 26.60 -1.70
C GLU A 291 -0.70 26.51 -2.02
N VAL A 292 -0.40 26.46 -3.32
CA VAL A 292 0.94 26.16 -3.82
C VAL A 292 1.38 27.26 -4.78
N PRO A 293 2.51 27.94 -4.52
CA PRO A 293 3.07 28.91 -5.47
C PRO A 293 3.59 28.20 -6.72
N ALA A 294 3.44 28.87 -7.87
CA ALA A 294 3.92 28.39 -9.14
C ALA A 294 5.46 28.37 -9.20
N LEU A 295 6.00 27.41 -9.96
CA LEU A 295 7.41 27.38 -10.34
C LEU A 295 7.57 27.90 -11.78
N ASN A 296 8.38 28.93 -11.92
CA ASN A 296 8.86 29.38 -13.24
C ASN A 296 10.06 28.55 -13.71
N PRO A 297 10.27 28.35 -15.02
CA PRO A 297 9.50 28.87 -16.16
C PRO A 297 8.30 27.98 -16.56
N PHE A 298 7.98 26.90 -15.87
CA PHE A 298 6.91 25.98 -16.29
C PHE A 298 5.56 26.66 -16.34
N TRP A 299 5.26 27.50 -15.33
CA TRP A 299 3.99 28.20 -15.30
C TRP A 299 3.85 29.21 -16.46
N SER A 300 4.88 29.99 -16.76
CA SER A 300 4.81 30.93 -17.89
C SER A 300 4.59 30.19 -19.22
N THR A 301 5.35 29.14 -19.50
CA THR A 301 5.16 28.33 -20.71
C THR A 301 3.74 27.73 -20.78
N PHE A 302 3.22 27.25 -19.67
CA PHE A 302 1.86 26.73 -19.60
C PHE A 302 0.82 27.82 -19.86
N TRP A 303 0.94 28.96 -19.18
CA TRP A 303 -0.02 30.05 -19.25
C TRP A 303 -0.07 30.74 -20.60
N ASP A 304 1.11 30.98 -21.19
CA ASP A 304 1.22 31.57 -22.51
C ASP A 304 0.50 30.72 -23.58
N ARG A 305 0.69 29.41 -23.51
CA ARG A 305 -0.01 28.51 -24.41
C ARG A 305 -1.49 28.43 -24.13
N ALA A 306 -1.88 28.37 -22.85
CA ALA A 306 -3.30 28.34 -22.44
C ALA A 306 -4.03 29.57 -22.98
N THR A 307 -3.39 30.73 -22.92
CA THR A 307 -3.91 31.99 -23.42
C THR A 307 -3.97 32.02 -24.97
N ALA A 308 -2.89 31.62 -25.62
CA ALA A 308 -2.81 31.58 -27.09
C ALA A 308 -3.86 30.64 -27.71
N GLU A 309 -4.14 29.51 -27.11
CA GLU A 309 -5.14 28.54 -27.56
C GLU A 309 -6.58 28.83 -27.09
N GLY A 310 -6.80 29.87 -26.29
CA GLY A 310 -8.10 30.14 -25.68
C GLY A 310 -8.62 28.98 -24.82
N ALA A 311 -7.73 28.25 -24.15
CA ALA A 311 -8.05 27.02 -23.47
C ALA A 311 -9.04 27.24 -22.30
N GLN A 312 -9.00 28.40 -21.66
CA GLN A 312 -9.91 28.81 -20.58
C GLN A 312 -11.37 28.93 -21.01
N GLN A 313 -11.61 29.19 -22.30
CA GLN A 313 -12.95 29.32 -22.87
C GLN A 313 -13.61 27.99 -23.18
N ARG A 314 -12.85 26.87 -23.12
CA ARG A 314 -13.32 25.53 -23.46
C ARG A 314 -14.10 24.84 -22.33
N GLY A 315 -14.18 25.47 -21.14
CA GLY A 315 -14.90 24.95 -19.98
C GLY A 315 -14.22 25.25 -18.65
N PRO A 316 -14.83 24.89 -17.52
CA PRO A 316 -14.30 25.21 -16.19
C PRO A 316 -13.05 24.40 -15.83
N THR A 317 -12.89 23.20 -16.37
CA THR A 317 -11.75 22.32 -16.05
C THR A 317 -10.58 22.56 -17.01
N VAL A 318 -9.37 22.48 -16.47
CA VAL A 318 -8.13 22.63 -17.27
C VAL A 318 -7.96 21.49 -18.26
N LEU A 319 -8.10 20.25 -17.80
CA LEU A 319 -8.16 19.10 -18.70
C LEU A 319 -9.56 18.98 -19.28
N GLN A 320 -9.62 18.73 -20.58
CA GLN A 320 -10.87 18.66 -21.35
C GLN A 320 -11.44 17.24 -21.37
N GLY A 321 -12.76 17.12 -21.62
CA GLY A 321 -13.45 15.85 -21.81
C GLY A 321 -14.05 15.25 -20.54
N SER A 322 -14.44 13.98 -20.61
CA SER A 322 -15.07 13.25 -19.52
C SER A 322 -14.12 12.99 -18.35
N ASP A 323 -14.66 12.62 -17.19
CA ASP A 323 -13.86 12.19 -16.04
C ASP A 323 -12.87 11.08 -16.36
N THR A 324 -13.27 10.12 -17.20
CA THR A 324 -12.37 9.03 -17.63
C THR A 324 -11.23 9.57 -18.50
N GLU A 325 -11.51 10.53 -19.37
CA GLU A 325 -10.48 11.17 -20.19
C GLU A 325 -9.49 11.92 -19.31
N ARG A 326 -9.96 12.75 -18.38
CA ARG A 326 -9.13 13.54 -17.48
C ARG A 326 -8.33 12.70 -16.50
N SER A 327 -8.97 11.68 -15.86
CA SER A 327 -8.35 10.92 -14.76
C SER A 327 -7.55 9.69 -15.19
N SER A 328 -7.79 9.15 -16.37
CA SER A 328 -7.22 7.87 -16.81
C SER A 328 -6.54 7.94 -18.16
N THR A 329 -7.26 8.34 -19.22
CA THR A 329 -6.78 8.29 -20.61
C THR A 329 -5.61 9.25 -20.82
N THR A 330 -5.72 10.49 -20.39
CA THR A 330 -4.66 11.49 -20.44
C THR A 330 -3.37 10.98 -19.81
N PHE A 331 -3.44 10.46 -18.57
CA PHE A 331 -2.25 9.99 -17.86
C PHE A 331 -1.67 8.69 -18.42
N ARG A 332 -2.47 7.88 -19.11
CA ARG A 332 -1.95 6.74 -19.87
C ARG A 332 -1.12 7.22 -21.05
N ARG A 333 -1.59 8.24 -21.78
CA ARG A 333 -0.86 8.86 -22.91
C ARG A 333 0.41 9.56 -22.43
N VAL A 334 0.34 10.40 -21.38
CA VAL A 334 1.52 11.01 -20.75
C VAL A 334 2.54 9.94 -20.33
N SER A 335 2.08 8.83 -19.74
CA SER A 335 2.98 7.73 -19.37
C SER A 335 3.62 7.04 -20.57
N ALA A 336 2.90 6.92 -21.69
CA ALA A 336 3.45 6.36 -22.93
C ALA A 336 4.50 7.32 -23.54
N TRP A 337 4.19 8.61 -23.59
CA TRP A 337 5.12 9.64 -24.03
C TRP A 337 6.39 9.71 -23.18
N LEU A 338 6.28 9.70 -21.85
CA LEU A 338 7.45 9.64 -20.96
C LEU A 338 8.32 8.40 -21.22
N ARG A 339 7.69 7.25 -21.53
CA ARG A 339 8.43 6.04 -21.91
C ARG A 339 9.15 6.16 -23.24
N SER A 340 8.56 6.84 -24.23
CA SER A 340 9.23 7.10 -25.51
C SER A 340 10.48 7.97 -25.36
N LEU A 341 10.52 8.81 -24.32
CA LEU A 341 11.71 9.57 -23.93
C LEU A 341 12.71 8.75 -23.08
N GLY A 342 12.50 7.46 -22.92
CA GLY A 342 13.40 6.57 -22.14
C GLY A 342 13.04 6.43 -20.67
N TRP A 343 11.88 6.90 -20.21
CA TRP A 343 11.47 6.82 -18.81
C TRP A 343 10.95 5.43 -18.45
N ALA A 344 11.81 4.58 -17.93
CA ALA A 344 11.49 3.17 -17.62
C ALA A 344 10.71 2.93 -16.32
N LYS A 345 10.45 3.95 -15.51
CA LYS A 345 9.85 3.79 -14.16
C LYS A 345 8.35 3.53 -14.20
N GLN A 346 7.85 2.71 -13.28
CA GLN A 346 6.43 2.30 -13.24
C GLN A 346 5.45 3.43 -12.85
N LYS A 347 5.92 4.43 -12.10
CA LYS A 347 5.12 5.59 -11.67
C LYS A 347 5.59 6.84 -12.40
N THR A 348 5.45 6.84 -13.71
CA THR A 348 5.95 7.90 -14.57
C THR A 348 5.47 9.30 -14.18
N ASN A 349 4.16 9.49 -13.99
CA ASN A 349 3.59 10.79 -13.67
C ASN A 349 4.01 11.28 -12.27
N HIS A 350 4.02 10.40 -11.27
CA HIS A 350 4.49 10.78 -9.93
C HIS A 350 5.97 11.22 -9.90
N ALA A 351 6.74 10.83 -10.88
CA ALA A 351 8.13 11.23 -10.99
C ALA A 351 8.30 12.69 -11.45
N LEU A 352 7.37 13.26 -12.23
CA LEU A 352 7.37 14.68 -12.57
C LEU A 352 7.18 15.54 -11.30
N ARG A 353 6.19 15.21 -10.49
CA ARG A 353 6.00 15.87 -9.19
C ARG A 353 7.21 15.69 -8.26
N ALA A 354 7.81 14.50 -8.24
CA ALA A 354 9.00 14.25 -7.42
C ALA A 354 10.19 15.10 -7.90
N TYR A 355 10.31 15.31 -9.20
CA TYR A 355 11.29 16.20 -9.77
C TYR A 355 11.05 17.66 -9.35
N ALA A 356 9.85 18.18 -9.58
CA ALA A 356 9.50 19.53 -9.20
C ALA A 356 9.73 19.80 -7.68
N GLY A 357 9.34 18.84 -6.83
CA GLY A 357 9.63 18.92 -5.40
C GLY A 357 11.12 18.87 -5.06
N ALA A 358 11.93 18.15 -5.83
CA ALA A 358 13.39 18.14 -5.64
C ALA A 358 14.01 19.49 -6.03
N GLU A 359 13.51 20.15 -7.07
CA GLU A 359 13.93 21.50 -7.45
C GLU A 359 13.57 22.52 -6.35
N VAL A 360 12.38 22.42 -5.76
CA VAL A 360 12.02 23.25 -4.60
C VAL A 360 12.97 22.99 -3.43
N ALA A 361 13.27 21.72 -3.14
CA ALA A 361 14.20 21.38 -2.05
C ALA A 361 15.62 21.93 -2.29
N LEU A 362 16.08 21.93 -3.53
CA LEU A 362 17.39 22.44 -3.91
C LEU A 362 17.51 23.96 -3.78
N ASN A 363 16.45 24.66 -4.15
CA ASN A 363 16.47 26.12 -4.21
C ASN A 363 16.01 26.78 -2.90
N PHE A 364 15.09 26.14 -2.17
CA PHE A 364 14.41 26.73 -1.01
C PHE A 364 14.50 25.89 0.27
N GLY A 365 15.11 24.70 0.19
CA GLY A 365 15.29 23.81 1.33
C GLY A 365 14.17 22.77 1.52
N LEU A 366 14.44 21.80 2.41
CA LEU A 366 13.60 20.61 2.58
C LEU A 366 12.22 20.92 3.18
N HIS A 367 12.14 21.88 4.08
CA HIS A 367 10.88 22.30 4.71
C HIS A 367 9.93 22.94 3.69
N GLU A 368 10.47 23.80 2.83
CA GLU A 368 9.71 24.42 1.76
C GLU A 368 9.22 23.35 0.74
N ALA A 369 10.06 22.40 0.41
CA ALA A 369 9.66 21.29 -0.44
C ALA A 369 8.59 20.40 0.21
N GLN A 370 8.63 20.20 1.52
CA GLN A 370 7.60 19.48 2.27
C GLN A 370 6.25 20.20 2.17
N ALA A 371 6.24 21.49 2.47
CA ALA A 371 5.05 22.34 2.40
C ALA A 371 4.53 22.40 0.97
N TRP A 372 5.38 22.67 0.00
CA TRP A 372 5.04 22.75 -1.42
C TRP A 372 4.46 21.44 -1.96
N CYS A 373 5.07 20.31 -1.60
CA CYS A 373 4.55 18.98 -1.94
C CYS A 373 3.39 18.55 -1.06
N ARG A 374 3.03 19.27 0.00
CA ARG A 374 1.97 18.91 0.94
C ARG A 374 2.12 17.46 1.44
N HIS A 375 3.32 17.18 1.98
CA HIS A 375 3.63 15.90 2.60
C HIS A 375 3.36 15.97 4.10
N ASP A 376 2.58 15.03 4.62
CA ASP A 376 2.20 14.95 6.05
C ASP A 376 3.40 14.75 6.99
N SER A 377 4.54 14.26 6.46
CA SER A 377 5.74 14.06 7.25
C SER A 377 7.02 14.48 6.54
N ALA A 378 7.96 15.08 7.28
CA ALA A 378 9.30 15.40 6.81
C ALA A 378 10.05 14.14 6.32
N GLY A 379 9.85 12.99 6.97
CA GLY A 379 10.45 11.73 6.56
C GLY A 379 10.04 11.26 5.16
N THR A 380 8.84 11.64 4.69
CA THR A 380 8.46 11.38 3.29
C THR A 380 9.29 12.24 2.35
N THR A 381 9.42 13.52 2.65
CA THR A 381 10.19 14.47 1.84
C THR A 381 11.68 14.10 1.85
N GLU A 382 12.23 13.80 3.02
CA GLU A 382 13.61 13.36 3.21
C GLU A 382 13.92 12.11 2.38
N LYS A 383 13.09 11.09 2.45
CA LYS A 383 13.27 9.84 1.70
C LYS A 383 13.33 10.05 0.18
N TYR A 384 12.57 11.00 -0.33
CA TYR A 384 12.49 11.26 -1.77
C TYR A 384 13.50 12.30 -2.26
N TYR A 385 13.99 13.22 -1.42
CA TYR A 385 14.75 14.40 -1.86
C TYR A 385 16.17 14.53 -1.30
N THR A 386 16.50 14.00 -0.10
CA THR A 386 17.84 14.18 0.51
C THR A 386 18.97 13.53 -0.28
N ARG A 387 18.74 12.38 -0.87
CA ARG A 387 19.76 11.72 -1.69
C ARG A 387 20.01 12.49 -2.99
N GLN A 388 18.97 13.05 -3.58
CA GLN A 388 19.03 13.88 -4.77
C GLN A 388 19.73 15.21 -4.47
N TRP A 389 19.50 15.75 -3.30
CA TRP A 389 20.10 17.00 -2.86
C TRP A 389 21.64 16.91 -2.79
N ARG A 390 22.18 15.81 -2.30
CA ARG A 390 23.64 15.59 -2.26
C ARG A 390 24.27 15.38 -3.63
N GLU A 391 23.60 14.68 -4.53
CA GLU A 391 24.11 14.41 -5.89
C GLU A 391 23.96 15.61 -6.82
N ALA A 392 22.92 16.42 -6.67
CA ALA A 392 22.66 17.58 -7.51
C ALA A 392 23.47 18.82 -7.10
N SER A 393 23.84 18.96 -5.83
CA SER A 393 24.72 20.06 -5.36
C SER A 393 26.11 20.00 -6.00
N SER A 394 26.56 18.81 -6.42
CA SER A 394 27.83 18.65 -7.14
C SER A 394 27.75 18.94 -8.65
N ASN A 395 26.56 19.02 -9.26
CA ASN A 395 26.36 19.15 -10.70
C ASN A 395 25.57 20.40 -11.13
N ARG A 396 25.62 21.47 -10.32
CA ARG A 396 24.82 22.69 -10.55
C ARG A 396 25.25 23.55 -11.76
N ALA A 397 26.42 23.35 -12.32
CA ALA A 397 26.89 24.14 -13.44
C ALA A 397 26.06 23.86 -14.71
N GLY A 398 25.23 24.82 -15.13
CA GLY A 398 24.47 24.78 -16.38
C GLY A 398 22.99 24.43 -16.31
N ARG A 399 22.40 24.31 -15.12
CA ARG A 399 20.96 24.06 -14.96
C ARG A 399 20.15 25.36 -14.95
N VAL A 400 18.95 25.30 -15.51
CA VAL A 400 17.96 26.39 -15.43
C VAL A 400 17.69 26.71 -13.97
N SER A 401 17.91 27.95 -13.55
CA SER A 401 17.53 28.42 -12.23
C SER A 401 16.02 28.55 -12.16
N TRP A 402 15.40 27.83 -11.26
CA TRP A 402 13.95 27.81 -11.07
C TRP A 402 13.60 28.77 -9.93
N ALA A 403 13.26 30.00 -10.28
CA ALA A 403 12.74 30.94 -9.30
C ALA A 403 11.23 30.79 -9.16
N ARG A 404 10.70 31.01 -7.94
CA ARG A 404 9.25 31.16 -7.75
C ARG A 404 8.78 32.41 -8.48
N VAL A 405 7.60 32.35 -9.07
CA VAL A 405 6.94 33.55 -9.61
C VAL A 405 6.73 34.54 -8.47
N GLY A 406 7.31 35.74 -8.56
CA GLY A 406 7.21 36.77 -7.51
C GLY A 406 8.50 37.12 -6.79
N GLU A 407 9.58 36.31 -6.88
CA GLU A 407 10.88 36.66 -6.30
C GLU A 407 11.75 37.54 -7.22
N VAL A 408 11.31 37.81 -8.46
CA VAL A 408 12.02 38.59 -9.49
C VAL A 408 11.49 40.05 -9.55
N GLY A 409 10.96 40.59 -8.50
CA GLY A 409 10.40 41.95 -8.47
C GLY A 409 10.97 42.88 -7.39
N GLY A 410 12.12 42.56 -6.79
CA GLY A 410 12.77 43.34 -5.78
C GLY A 410 14.18 43.80 -6.18
N SER A 411 14.28 44.69 -7.17
CA SER A 411 15.45 45.53 -7.41
C SER A 411 15.02 46.90 -7.86
#